data_7055e2ce8623d4c4d4bd9a3166b78c0b
#
_entry.id   7055e2ce8623d4c4d4bd9a3166b78c0b
#
_cell.length_a   1.000
_cell.length_b   1.000
_cell.length_c   1.000
_cell.angle_alpha   90.00
_cell.angle_beta   90.00
_cell.angle_gamma   90.00
#
_symmetry.space_group_name_H-M   'P 1'
#
loop_
_entity.id
_entity.type
_entity.pdbx_description
1 polymer ?
#
loop_
_entity_poly.entity_id
_entity_poly.type
_entity_poly.pdbx_seq_one_letter_code
_entity_poly.pdbx_strand_id
1 'polypeptide(L)'
;ALKGSRYNDGKVGCDGRLYMGTFSRDRSAAFYRMEHDGSIHELFDGVGNSNGIAWDEARKILYYNDTPTRRTDAFDFDPVSGLLSNRRAVIEYPYGLPDGMTIDSEGNLWTALWGGHAVVCVQPQTGRIIRKIEMPVSQPTCCVFAGNDLRELVITSAAVGMSMYEEPLA
;
A
#
# COMPACT_ATOMS: atom_id res chain seq x y z
N ALA A 1 -16.83 0.63 -16.93
CA ALA A 1 -16.50 -0.22 -15.79
C ALA A 1 -15.96 -1.53 -16.32
N LEU A 2 -14.74 -1.90 -15.92
CA LEU A 2 -14.13 -3.18 -16.29
C LEU A 2 -14.95 -4.32 -15.65
N LYS A 3 -15.52 -5.20 -16.46
CA LYS A 3 -16.25 -6.38 -15.98
C LYS A 3 -15.29 -7.25 -15.14
N GLY A 4 -15.64 -7.51 -13.87
CA GLY A 4 -14.86 -8.38 -12.98
C GLY A 4 -13.80 -7.66 -12.13
N SER A 5 -13.66 -6.34 -12.23
CA SER A 5 -12.81 -5.56 -11.34
C SER A 5 -13.64 -4.76 -10.32
N ARG A 6 -13.02 -4.46 -9.18
CA ARG A 6 -13.56 -3.58 -8.15
C ARG A 6 -12.47 -2.64 -7.65
N TYR A 7 -12.84 -1.51 -7.10
CA TYR A 7 -11.89 -0.71 -6.32
C TYR A 7 -11.41 -1.52 -5.11
N ASN A 8 -10.15 -1.34 -4.76
CA ASN A 8 -9.55 -2.04 -3.63
C ASN A 8 -8.99 -1.07 -2.59
N ASP A 9 -7.91 -0.35 -2.91
CA ASP A 9 -7.31 0.63 -2.00
C ASP A 9 -7.23 2.01 -2.65
N GLY A 10 -7.22 3.04 -1.82
CA GLY A 10 -7.11 4.43 -2.26
C GLY A 10 -6.71 5.37 -1.14
N LYS A 11 -6.01 6.43 -1.52
CA LYS A 11 -5.49 7.42 -0.57
C LYS A 11 -5.44 8.80 -1.21
N VAL A 12 -5.73 9.84 -0.44
CA VAL A 12 -5.52 11.22 -0.89
C VAL A 12 -4.02 11.50 -0.86
N GLY A 13 -3.50 11.99 -1.97
CA GLY A 13 -2.11 12.39 -2.13
C GLY A 13 -1.79 13.72 -1.46
N CYS A 14 -0.51 14.02 -1.34
CA CYS A 14 -0.03 15.31 -0.82
C CYS A 14 -0.42 16.51 -1.71
N ASP A 15 -0.82 16.25 -2.94
CA ASP A 15 -1.36 17.23 -3.90
C ASP A 15 -2.89 17.42 -3.80
N GLY A 16 -3.53 16.72 -2.85
CA GLY A 16 -4.98 16.79 -2.60
C GLY A 16 -5.85 15.96 -3.55
N ARG A 17 -5.27 15.28 -4.55
CA ARG A 17 -5.99 14.38 -5.46
C ARG A 17 -6.19 13.01 -4.82
N LEU A 18 -7.26 12.31 -5.21
CA LEU A 18 -7.47 10.91 -4.78
C LEU A 18 -6.77 9.96 -5.76
N TYR A 19 -5.88 9.15 -5.23
CA TYR A 19 -5.25 8.04 -5.92
C TYR A 19 -5.90 6.74 -5.48
N MET A 20 -6.28 5.88 -6.43
CA MET A 20 -7.01 4.65 -6.13
C MET A 20 -6.71 3.60 -7.18
N GLY A 21 -6.76 2.36 -6.75
CA GLY A 21 -6.54 1.26 -7.67
C GLY A 21 -7.62 0.20 -7.57
N THR A 22 -7.60 -0.69 -8.54
CA THR A 22 -8.57 -1.75 -8.66
C THR A 22 -7.93 -3.12 -8.42
N PHE A 23 -8.79 -4.12 -8.25
CA PHE A 23 -8.44 -5.53 -8.16
C PHE A 23 -8.97 -6.26 -9.38
N SER A 24 -8.15 -7.16 -9.94
CA SER A 24 -8.57 -8.14 -10.94
C SER A 24 -7.69 -9.40 -10.85
N ARG A 25 -8.32 -10.57 -10.99
CA ARG A 25 -7.59 -11.86 -10.92
C ARG A 25 -6.69 -12.12 -12.14
N ASP A 26 -7.02 -11.53 -13.27
CA ASP A 26 -6.30 -11.66 -14.54
C ASP A 26 -5.31 -10.52 -14.82
N ARG A 27 -5.06 -9.67 -13.79
CA ARG A 27 -4.21 -8.49 -13.89
C ARG A 27 -4.68 -7.41 -14.87
N SER A 28 -5.98 -7.38 -15.18
CA SER A 28 -6.59 -6.32 -15.98
C SER A 28 -6.97 -5.07 -15.18
N ALA A 29 -6.58 -5.02 -13.90
CA ALA A 29 -6.79 -3.87 -13.05
C ALA A 29 -5.78 -2.75 -13.35
N ALA A 30 -6.07 -1.56 -12.84
CA ALA A 30 -5.25 -0.38 -13.07
C ALA A 30 -5.22 0.54 -11.83
N PHE A 31 -4.31 1.50 -11.87
CA PHE A 31 -4.16 2.56 -10.88
C PHE A 31 -4.57 3.89 -11.48
N TYR A 32 -5.37 4.65 -10.75
CA TYR A 32 -6.04 5.86 -11.22
C TYR A 32 -5.78 7.04 -10.32
N ARG A 33 -5.92 8.21 -10.88
CA ARG A 33 -5.99 9.50 -10.18
C ARG A 33 -7.33 10.17 -10.48
N MET A 34 -7.99 10.68 -9.47
CA MET A 34 -9.19 11.50 -9.59
C MET A 34 -8.88 12.96 -9.28
N GLU A 35 -9.23 13.85 -10.18
CA GLU A 35 -9.07 15.28 -10.05
C GLU A 35 -10.17 15.89 -9.16
N HIS A 36 -10.01 17.15 -8.78
CA HIS A 36 -10.97 17.87 -7.94
C HIS A 36 -12.34 18.08 -8.64
N ASP A 37 -12.38 18.06 -9.96
CA ASP A 37 -13.63 18.13 -10.75
C ASP A 37 -14.31 16.78 -10.92
N GLY A 38 -13.75 15.71 -10.35
CA GLY A 38 -14.25 14.34 -10.43
C GLY A 38 -13.81 13.57 -11.67
N SER A 39 -13.03 14.17 -12.57
CA SER A 39 -12.46 13.44 -13.71
C SER A 39 -11.44 12.41 -13.24
N ILE A 40 -11.41 11.25 -13.91
CA ILE A 40 -10.55 10.12 -13.54
C ILE A 40 -9.58 9.84 -14.68
N HIS A 41 -8.31 9.74 -14.34
CA HIS A 41 -7.22 9.43 -15.26
C HIS A 41 -6.55 8.12 -14.84
N GLU A 42 -6.40 7.22 -15.80
CA GLU A 42 -5.57 6.03 -15.62
C GLU A 42 -4.10 6.43 -15.65
N LEU A 43 -3.34 5.99 -14.64
CA LEU A 43 -1.92 6.26 -14.55
C LEU A 43 -1.08 5.09 -15.08
N PHE A 44 -1.49 3.86 -14.79
CA PHE A 44 -0.93 2.64 -15.36
C PHE A 44 -1.88 1.45 -15.17
N ASP A 45 -1.76 0.45 -16.01
CA ASP A 45 -2.50 -0.81 -16.04
C ASP A 45 -1.64 -2.02 -15.61
N GLY A 46 -2.13 -3.23 -15.85
CA GLY A 46 -1.42 -4.47 -15.54
C GLY A 46 -1.37 -4.80 -14.06
N VAL A 47 -2.24 -4.19 -13.25
CA VAL A 47 -2.35 -4.38 -11.80
C VAL A 47 -3.15 -5.64 -11.49
N GLY A 48 -2.70 -6.40 -10.49
CA GLY A 48 -3.45 -7.54 -9.98
C GLY A 48 -4.34 -7.16 -8.80
N ASN A 49 -3.76 -6.58 -7.76
CA ASN A 49 -4.46 -6.11 -6.58
C ASN A 49 -3.78 -4.85 -6.03
N SER A 50 -4.30 -3.71 -6.41
CA SER A 50 -3.81 -2.43 -5.92
C SER A 50 -4.02 -2.33 -4.41
N ASN A 51 -2.95 -2.08 -3.70
CA ASN A 51 -2.91 -1.95 -2.26
C ASN A 51 -2.02 -0.78 -1.83
N GLY A 52 -1.42 -0.84 -0.69
CA GLY A 52 -0.72 0.19 0.03
C GLY A 52 -0.11 1.32 -0.81
N ILE A 53 -0.44 2.54 -0.44
CA ILE A 53 0.00 3.77 -1.10
C ILE A 53 0.61 4.68 -0.04
N ALA A 54 1.80 5.23 -0.29
CA ALA A 54 2.42 6.23 0.59
C ALA A 54 3.23 7.25 -0.21
N TRP A 55 3.31 8.49 0.30
CA TRP A 55 4.11 9.56 -0.31
C TRP A 55 5.25 9.96 0.63
N ASP A 56 6.45 10.01 0.08
CA ASP A 56 7.55 10.79 0.63
C ASP A 56 7.52 12.17 -0.05
N GLU A 57 6.88 13.11 0.59
CA GLU A 57 6.69 14.46 0.04
C GLU A 57 8.02 15.18 -0.15
N ALA A 58 8.94 15.00 0.80
CA ALA A 58 10.25 15.65 0.75
C ALA A 58 11.09 15.19 -0.44
N ARG A 59 10.99 13.90 -0.80
CA ARG A 59 11.71 13.30 -1.92
C ARG A 59 10.90 13.25 -3.21
N LYS A 60 9.62 13.65 -3.15
CA LYS A 60 8.67 13.56 -4.27
C LYS A 60 8.60 12.14 -4.84
N ILE A 61 8.38 11.17 -3.96
CA ILE A 61 8.26 9.76 -4.31
C ILE A 61 6.91 9.24 -3.87
N LEU A 62 6.24 8.50 -4.77
CA LEU A 62 5.10 7.66 -4.43
C LEU A 62 5.58 6.22 -4.30
N TYR A 63 5.24 5.57 -3.20
CA TYR A 63 5.42 4.14 -2.98
C TYR A 63 4.10 3.40 -3.18
N TYR A 64 4.16 2.21 -3.78
CA TYR A 64 2.99 1.49 -4.20
C TYR A 64 3.16 -0.02 -4.09
N ASN A 65 2.12 -0.70 -3.57
CA ASN A 65 2.02 -2.14 -3.50
C ASN A 65 1.04 -2.69 -4.54
N ASP A 66 1.49 -3.58 -5.42
CA ASP A 66 0.63 -4.51 -6.15
C ASP A 66 0.81 -5.89 -5.51
N THR A 67 -0.14 -6.31 -4.68
CA THR A 67 -0.03 -7.49 -3.80
C THR A 67 0.52 -8.75 -4.47
N PRO A 68 0.02 -9.18 -5.66
CA PRO A 68 0.53 -10.40 -6.30
C PRO A 68 1.99 -10.32 -6.77
N THR A 69 2.55 -9.12 -6.87
CA THR A 69 3.97 -8.96 -7.23
C THR A 69 4.89 -9.22 -6.04
N ARG A 70 4.34 -9.26 -4.82
CA ARG A 70 5.09 -9.35 -3.55
C ARG A 70 6.10 -8.22 -3.37
N ARG A 71 5.87 -7.07 -3.98
CA ARG A 71 6.86 -6.01 -4.11
C ARG A 71 6.24 -4.64 -3.81
N THR A 72 7.04 -3.79 -3.16
CA THR A 72 6.82 -2.35 -3.16
C THR A 72 7.63 -1.73 -4.28
N ASP A 73 6.97 -0.95 -5.12
CA ASP A 73 7.59 -0.11 -6.13
C ASP A 73 7.63 1.36 -5.68
N ALA A 74 8.59 2.12 -6.20
CA ALA A 74 8.66 3.56 -6.09
C ALA A 74 8.47 4.20 -7.47
N PHE A 75 7.84 5.37 -7.48
CA PHE A 75 7.71 6.24 -8.65
C PHE A 75 8.20 7.63 -8.29
N ASP A 76 8.85 8.32 -9.21
CA ASP A 76 9.01 9.76 -9.09
C ASP A 76 7.65 10.40 -9.29
N PHE A 77 7.29 11.32 -8.38
CA PHE A 77 5.98 11.95 -8.31
C PHE A 77 6.10 13.45 -8.53
N ASP A 78 5.38 13.96 -9.51
CA ASP A 78 5.24 15.40 -9.70
C ASP A 78 3.94 15.90 -9.02
N PRO A 79 4.02 16.62 -7.88
CA PRO A 79 2.83 17.06 -7.16
C PRO A 79 2.02 18.14 -7.91
N VAL A 80 2.60 18.80 -8.93
CA VAL A 80 1.88 19.79 -9.73
C VAL A 80 0.96 19.11 -10.74
N SER A 81 1.51 18.19 -11.54
CA SER A 81 0.74 17.46 -12.56
C SER A 81 0.11 16.18 -12.05
N GLY A 82 0.55 15.64 -10.90
CA GLY A 82 0.14 14.33 -10.37
C GLY A 82 0.63 13.15 -11.22
N LEU A 83 1.61 13.36 -12.10
CA LEU A 83 2.18 12.34 -12.95
C LEU A 83 3.21 11.48 -12.20
N LEU A 84 3.26 10.22 -12.60
CA LEU A 84 4.20 9.21 -12.11
C LEU A 84 5.19 8.86 -13.21
N SER A 85 6.46 8.71 -12.84
CA SER A 85 7.53 8.30 -13.75
C SER A 85 8.56 7.43 -13.04
N ASN A 86 9.52 6.89 -13.78
CA ASN A 86 10.69 6.19 -13.26
C ASN A 86 10.33 5.08 -12.23
N ARG A 87 9.40 4.17 -12.61
CA ARG A 87 9.02 3.02 -11.77
C ARG A 87 10.22 2.13 -11.48
N ARG A 88 10.46 1.83 -10.20
CA ARG A 88 11.57 1.00 -9.75
C ARG A 88 11.19 0.18 -8.52
N ALA A 89 11.76 -1.03 -8.40
CA ALA A 89 11.56 -1.87 -7.22
C ALA A 89 12.28 -1.28 -6.01
N VAL A 90 11.64 -1.31 -4.86
CA VAL A 90 12.19 -0.96 -3.55
C VAL A 90 12.57 -2.23 -2.80
N ILE A 91 11.63 -3.14 -2.65
CA ILE A 91 11.80 -4.41 -1.93
C ILE A 91 10.87 -5.45 -2.52
N GLU A 92 11.34 -6.69 -2.58
CA GLU A 92 10.51 -7.88 -2.71
C GLU A 92 10.42 -8.58 -1.36
N TYR A 93 9.20 -8.83 -0.87
CA TYR A 93 8.99 -9.36 0.46
C TYR A 93 9.25 -10.87 0.48
N PRO A 94 10.11 -11.37 1.39
CA PRO A 94 10.48 -12.79 1.45
C PRO A 94 9.34 -13.68 1.97
N TYR A 95 8.37 -13.08 2.68
CA TYR A 95 7.19 -13.77 3.22
C TYR A 95 6.00 -12.82 3.26
N GLY A 96 4.78 -13.40 3.36
CA GLY A 96 3.54 -12.62 3.32
C GLY A 96 3.32 -11.91 1.98
N LEU A 97 2.23 -11.19 1.89
CA LEU A 97 1.83 -10.41 0.72
C LEU A 97 1.68 -8.95 1.15
N PRO A 98 2.33 -7.98 0.48
CA PRO A 98 2.18 -6.57 0.85
C PRO A 98 0.74 -6.11 0.64
N ASP A 99 0.17 -5.54 1.70
CA ASP A 99 -1.18 -5.00 1.75
C ASP A 99 -1.10 -3.48 2.01
N GLY A 100 -1.88 -2.92 2.92
CA GLY A 100 -1.85 -1.50 3.25
C GLY A 100 -0.51 -1.02 3.80
N MET A 101 -0.21 0.26 3.59
CA MET A 101 1.08 0.85 3.89
C MET A 101 0.95 2.29 4.41
N THR A 102 1.85 2.67 5.31
CA THR A 102 2.09 4.06 5.70
C THR A 102 3.57 4.39 5.71
N ILE A 103 3.91 5.66 5.93
CA ILE A 103 5.29 6.16 6.00
C ILE A 103 5.50 6.90 7.32
N ASP A 104 6.68 6.75 7.93
CA ASP A 104 7.05 7.49 9.13
C ASP A 104 7.78 8.81 8.81
N SER A 105 8.05 9.61 9.84
CA SER A 105 8.73 10.90 9.71
C SER A 105 10.19 10.78 9.25
N GLU A 106 10.79 9.60 9.32
CA GLU A 106 12.15 9.33 8.81
C GLU A 106 12.13 8.88 7.35
N GLY A 107 10.94 8.66 6.79
CA GLY A 107 10.74 8.18 5.43
C GLY A 107 10.82 6.67 5.29
N ASN A 108 10.68 5.90 6.37
CA ASN A 108 10.59 4.46 6.31
C ASN A 108 9.14 4.01 6.08
N LEU A 109 8.97 2.95 5.31
CA LEU A 109 7.66 2.39 4.98
C LEU A 109 7.25 1.35 6.00
N TRP A 110 6.03 1.46 6.52
CA TRP A 110 5.42 0.46 7.37
C TRP A 110 4.35 -0.27 6.55
N THR A 111 4.57 -1.56 6.30
CA THR A 111 3.73 -2.36 5.41
C THR A 111 3.16 -3.54 6.16
N ALA A 112 1.84 -3.69 6.10
CA ALA A 112 1.15 -4.89 6.57
C ALA A 112 1.39 -6.04 5.59
N LEU A 113 1.69 -7.23 6.11
CA LEU A 113 1.96 -8.43 5.30
C LEU A 113 0.85 -9.46 5.51
N TRP A 114 -0.11 -9.49 4.62
CA TRP A 114 -1.18 -10.48 4.60
C TRP A 114 -0.61 -11.89 4.53
N GLY A 115 -1.05 -12.78 5.42
CA GLY A 115 -0.50 -14.14 5.55
C GLY A 115 0.92 -14.19 6.11
N GLY A 116 1.49 -13.04 6.49
CA GLY A 116 2.85 -12.92 7.02
C GLY A 116 2.95 -12.77 8.52
N HIS A 117 1.81 -12.69 9.24
CA HIS A 117 1.78 -12.47 10.70
C HIS A 117 2.61 -11.26 11.16
N ALA A 118 2.72 -10.23 10.33
CA ALA A 118 3.61 -9.12 10.65
C ALA A 118 3.22 -7.81 9.98
N VAL A 119 3.61 -6.71 10.63
CA VAL A 119 3.87 -5.41 9.99
C VAL A 119 5.37 -5.19 9.98
N VAL A 120 5.93 -4.79 8.86
CA VAL A 120 7.37 -4.57 8.71
C VAL A 120 7.68 -3.12 8.39
N CYS A 121 8.79 -2.63 8.96
CA CYS A 121 9.36 -1.33 8.63
C CYS A 121 10.51 -1.53 7.63
N VAL A 122 10.38 -0.91 6.48
CA VAL A 122 11.35 -0.98 5.38
C VAL A 122 12.04 0.37 5.21
N GLN A 123 13.36 0.37 5.11
CA GLN A 123 14.14 1.53 4.69
C GLN A 123 14.20 1.56 3.14
N PRO A 124 13.49 2.49 2.45
CA PRO A 124 13.35 2.43 1.00
C PRO A 124 14.66 2.60 0.24
N GLN A 125 15.61 3.36 0.79
CA GLN A 125 16.90 3.65 0.16
C GLN A 125 17.78 2.40 0.02
N THR A 126 17.58 1.41 0.91
CA THR A 126 18.38 0.17 0.94
C THR A 126 17.55 -1.07 0.58
N GLY A 127 16.21 -0.96 0.55
CA GLY A 127 15.31 -2.08 0.39
C GLY A 127 15.36 -3.07 1.56
N ARG A 128 15.79 -2.66 2.74
CA ARG A 128 15.96 -3.55 3.90
C ARG A 128 14.81 -3.42 4.88
N ILE A 129 14.34 -4.56 5.39
CA ILE A 129 13.48 -4.60 6.57
C ILE A 129 14.37 -4.28 7.78
N ILE A 130 14.07 -3.16 8.47
CA ILE A 130 14.82 -2.69 9.64
C ILE A 130 14.10 -2.97 10.96
N ARG A 131 12.78 -3.22 10.91
CA ARG A 131 11.97 -3.65 12.07
C ARG A 131 10.86 -4.58 11.62
N LYS A 132 10.42 -5.43 12.54
CA LYS A 132 9.26 -6.32 12.39
C LYS A 132 8.41 -6.25 13.65
N ILE A 133 7.11 -6.06 13.49
CA ILE A 133 6.12 -6.25 14.55
C ILE A 133 5.42 -7.56 14.25
N GLU A 134 5.57 -8.53 15.14
CA GLU A 134 4.84 -9.80 15.04
C GLU A 134 3.39 -9.60 15.49
N MET A 135 2.48 -10.12 14.69
CA MET A 135 1.05 -10.00 14.94
C MET A 135 0.49 -11.34 15.44
N PRO A 136 -0.44 -11.32 16.42
CA PRO A 136 -1.12 -12.53 16.87
C PRO A 136 -2.10 -13.09 15.81
N VAL A 137 -2.31 -12.35 14.73
CA VAL A 137 -3.22 -12.68 13.62
C VAL A 137 -2.43 -12.87 12.33
N SER A 138 -2.90 -13.73 11.43
CA SER A 138 -2.18 -14.06 10.19
C SER A 138 -2.35 -13.00 9.10
N GLN A 139 -3.44 -12.25 9.11
CA GLN A 139 -3.84 -11.38 8.01
C GLN A 139 -3.90 -9.89 8.42
N PRO A 140 -2.79 -9.26 8.86
CA PRO A 140 -2.78 -7.80 9.01
C PRO A 140 -3.00 -7.15 7.63
N THR A 141 -3.88 -6.14 7.58
CA THR A 141 -4.34 -5.56 6.31
C THR A 141 -3.85 -4.15 6.07
N CYS A 142 -3.74 -3.32 7.10
CA CYS A 142 -3.27 -1.95 6.97
C CYS A 142 -2.66 -1.47 8.28
N CYS A 143 -1.91 -0.38 8.21
CA CYS A 143 -1.40 0.31 9.39
C CYS A 143 -1.36 1.82 9.16
N VAL A 144 -1.54 2.58 10.26
CA VAL A 144 -1.50 4.04 10.24
C VAL A 144 -1.00 4.57 11.59
N PHE A 145 -0.22 5.64 11.56
CA PHE A 145 0.17 6.34 12.78
C PHE A 145 -0.98 7.17 13.34
N ALA A 146 -1.17 7.10 14.64
CA ALA A 146 -2.25 7.70 15.39
C ALA A 146 -1.75 8.32 16.71
N GLY A 147 -2.69 8.82 17.52
CA GLY A 147 -2.39 9.59 18.73
C GLY A 147 -2.07 11.06 18.41
N ASN A 148 -2.06 11.90 19.43
CA ASN A 148 -1.80 13.34 19.26
C ASN A 148 -0.37 13.65 18.80
N ASP A 149 0.56 12.72 19.06
CA ASP A 149 1.98 12.83 18.74
C ASP A 149 2.41 11.85 17.65
N LEU A 150 1.46 11.12 17.04
CA LEU A 150 1.67 10.12 16.00
C LEU A 150 2.65 8.99 16.42
N ARG A 151 2.66 8.62 17.70
CA ARG A 151 3.53 7.57 18.25
C ARG A 151 2.84 6.23 18.43
N GLU A 152 1.55 6.15 18.14
CA GLU A 152 0.78 4.92 18.16
C GLU A 152 0.65 4.39 16.74
N LEU A 153 0.84 3.08 16.55
CA LEU A 153 0.58 2.43 15.26
C LEU A 153 -0.71 1.60 15.40
N VAL A 154 -1.76 2.06 14.74
CA VAL A 154 -3.01 1.31 14.62
C VAL A 154 -2.91 0.35 13.45
N ILE A 155 -3.24 -0.92 13.70
CA ILE A 155 -3.15 -1.98 12.70
C ILE A 155 -4.51 -2.64 12.59
N THR A 156 -4.99 -2.81 11.36
CA THR A 156 -6.19 -3.58 11.04
C THR A 156 -5.84 -4.97 10.56
N SER A 157 -6.74 -5.92 10.76
CA SER A 157 -6.59 -7.30 10.30
C SER A 157 -7.88 -7.85 9.71
N ALA A 158 -7.77 -8.97 9.01
CA ALA A 158 -8.90 -9.73 8.49
C ALA A 158 -8.81 -11.20 8.93
N ALA A 159 -9.92 -11.91 8.81
CA ALA A 159 -10.03 -13.35 9.09
C ALA A 159 -10.66 -14.10 7.89
N VAL A 160 -10.27 -13.73 6.68
CA VAL A 160 -10.82 -14.31 5.46
C VAL A 160 -10.40 -15.78 5.33
N GLY A 161 -11.40 -16.69 5.31
CA GLY A 161 -11.16 -18.13 5.23
C GLY A 161 -10.70 -18.76 6.54
N MET A 162 -10.66 -18.02 7.66
CA MET A 162 -10.30 -18.51 8.98
C MET A 162 -11.53 -18.85 9.80
N SER A 163 -11.39 -19.80 10.71
CA SER A 163 -12.39 -20.05 11.75
C SER A 163 -12.15 -19.15 12.97
N MET A 164 -13.17 -18.93 13.78
CA MET A 164 -13.03 -18.20 15.05
C MET A 164 -12.06 -18.88 16.03
N TYR A 165 -11.77 -20.16 15.82
CA TYR A 165 -10.81 -20.91 16.65
C TYR A 165 -9.36 -20.72 16.21
N GLU A 166 -9.15 -20.34 14.94
CA GLU A 166 -7.81 -20.09 14.37
C GLU A 166 -7.37 -18.64 14.61
N GLU A 167 -8.33 -17.70 14.54
CA GLU A 167 -8.02 -16.27 14.66
C GLU A 167 -9.08 -15.53 15.51
N PRO A 168 -9.15 -15.79 16.82
CA PRO A 168 -10.20 -15.22 17.68
C PRO A 168 -10.07 -13.70 17.91
N LEU A 169 -8.92 -13.10 17.53
CA LEU A 169 -8.62 -11.68 17.72
C LEU A 169 -8.57 -10.88 16.41
N ALA A 170 -8.92 -11.48 15.27
CA ALA A 170 -8.89 -10.81 13.96
C ALA A 170 -10.12 -9.92 13.72
#